data_e8a1c066bc37b1bef6dcdd8440dc4c05
#
_entry.id   e8a1c066bc37b1bef6dcdd8440dc4c05
#
_cell.length_a   1.000
_cell.length_b   1.000
_cell.length_c   1.000
_cell.angle_alpha   90.00
_cell.angle_beta   90.00
_cell.angle_gamma   90.00
#
_symmetry.space_group_name_H-M   'P 1'
#
loop_
_entity.id
_entity.type
_entity.pdbx_description
1 polymer ?
#
loop_
_entity_poly.entity_id
_entity_poly.type
_entity_poly.pdbx_seq_one_letter_code
_entity_poly.pdbx_strand_id
1 'polypeptide(L)'
;MSRATSTILTNLCLIEDCTSNKVVLQYRSPEKTHWAGYAFPGGHIEEGESLVESVIREIKEETGLTISNPQLAAVKNWQLEDGTRYIVFCYKATEFTGQLRSSEEGEVSWVPKDQLEKLDLSYDMLPLLEVMEDPDLSEYYYRKRTDDGWEKFRY
;
A
#
# COMPACT_ATOMS: atom_id res chain seq x y z
N MET A 1 -33.74 4.13 -7.54
CA MET A 1 -32.57 4.82 -6.98
C MET A 1 -31.32 3.94 -7.10
N SER A 2 -30.28 4.51 -7.65
CA SER A 2 -28.98 3.82 -7.70
C SER A 2 -28.37 3.77 -6.27
N ARG A 3 -27.79 2.63 -5.94
CA ARG A 3 -26.98 2.47 -4.70
C ARG A 3 -25.47 2.62 -5.00
N ALA A 4 -25.13 3.02 -6.22
CA ALA A 4 -23.74 3.25 -6.58
C ALA A 4 -23.20 4.47 -5.84
N THR A 5 -21.97 4.34 -5.32
CA THR A 5 -21.24 5.43 -4.67
C THR A 5 -19.90 5.61 -5.35
N SER A 6 -19.42 6.86 -5.38
CA SER A 6 -18.07 7.14 -5.87
C SER A 6 -17.04 6.39 -5.04
N THR A 7 -16.10 5.75 -5.71
CA THR A 7 -15.05 4.96 -5.05
C THR A 7 -13.73 5.13 -5.79
N ILE A 8 -12.66 5.35 -5.03
CA ILE A 8 -11.29 5.34 -5.55
C ILE A 8 -10.66 4.02 -5.12
N LEU A 9 -10.24 3.23 -6.10
CA LEU A 9 -9.64 1.91 -5.87
C LEU A 9 -8.15 1.98 -6.10
N THR A 10 -7.39 1.62 -5.06
CA THR A 10 -5.93 1.61 -5.09
C THR A 10 -5.39 0.32 -4.52
N ASN A 11 -4.09 0.14 -4.66
CA ASN A 11 -3.38 -0.98 -4.06
C ASN A 11 -2.03 -0.54 -3.51
N LEU A 12 -1.45 -1.40 -2.70
CA LEU A 12 -0.04 -1.39 -2.35
C LEU A 12 0.44 -2.83 -2.19
N CYS A 13 1.74 -3.02 -2.22
CA CYS A 13 2.31 -4.35 -2.05
C CYS A 13 3.52 -4.34 -1.13
N LEU A 14 3.46 -5.16 -0.09
CA LEU A 14 4.61 -5.53 0.72
C LEU A 14 5.37 -6.62 -0.04
N ILE A 15 6.49 -6.26 -0.67
CA ILE A 15 7.35 -7.21 -1.35
C ILE A 15 8.45 -7.59 -0.38
N GLU A 16 8.51 -8.86 -0.01
CA GLU A 16 9.44 -9.35 0.99
C GLU A 16 10.36 -10.43 0.42
N ASP A 17 11.66 -10.20 0.55
CA ASP A 17 12.66 -11.24 0.34
C ASP A 17 12.90 -11.95 1.67
N CYS A 18 12.29 -13.13 1.81
CA CYS A 18 12.36 -13.91 3.04
C CYS A 18 13.77 -14.47 3.33
N THR A 19 14.63 -14.55 2.32
CA THR A 19 16.01 -15.02 2.50
C THR A 19 16.86 -13.97 3.20
N SER A 20 16.74 -12.71 2.79
CA SER A 20 17.52 -11.60 3.36
C SER A 20 16.77 -10.80 4.43
N ASN A 21 15.50 -11.09 4.66
CA ASN A 21 14.59 -10.35 5.55
C ASN A 21 14.54 -8.86 5.20
N LYS A 22 14.39 -8.57 3.92
CA LYS A 22 14.28 -7.21 3.40
C LYS A 22 12.94 -7.00 2.70
N VAL A 23 12.50 -5.77 2.69
CA VAL A 23 11.28 -5.33 2.02
C VAL A 23 11.59 -4.18 1.07
N VAL A 24 10.78 -4.03 0.03
CA VAL A 24 10.91 -2.91 -0.90
C VAL A 24 10.15 -1.71 -0.36
N LEU A 25 10.84 -0.59 -0.25
CA LEU A 25 10.21 0.71 0.03
C LEU A 25 10.46 1.68 -1.11
N GLN A 26 9.51 2.58 -1.31
CA GLN A 26 9.60 3.69 -2.24
C GLN A 26 9.62 4.99 -1.44
N TYR A 27 10.59 5.85 -1.72
CA TYR A 27 10.61 7.18 -1.12
C TYR A 27 9.78 8.14 -1.95
N ARG A 28 8.82 8.78 -1.30
CA ARG A 28 7.95 9.79 -1.91
C ARG A 28 8.31 11.16 -1.38
N SER A 29 8.73 12.04 -2.28
CA SER A 29 9.10 13.40 -1.93
C SER A 29 7.90 14.24 -1.48
N PRO A 30 8.04 15.10 -0.46
CA PRO A 30 6.99 16.03 -0.06
C PRO A 30 6.51 16.96 -1.17
N GLU A 31 7.36 17.20 -2.17
CA GLU A 31 7.03 18.04 -3.32
C GLU A 31 6.02 17.38 -4.27
N LYS A 32 5.95 16.05 -4.28
CA LYS A 32 5.13 15.27 -5.21
C LYS A 32 3.84 14.74 -4.60
N THR A 33 3.74 14.64 -3.28
CA THR A 33 2.60 14.01 -2.63
C THR A 33 2.40 14.51 -1.20
N HIS A 34 1.15 14.45 -0.73
CA HIS A 34 0.81 14.67 0.68
C HIS A 34 1.20 13.49 1.57
N TRP A 35 1.49 12.33 0.96
CA TRP A 35 1.88 11.09 1.66
C TRP A 35 3.39 10.90 1.59
N ALA A 36 4.13 11.96 1.93
CA ALA A 36 5.59 11.95 1.86
C ALA A 36 6.22 10.92 2.79
N GLY A 37 7.44 10.50 2.47
CA GLY A 37 8.22 9.54 3.22
C GLY A 37 8.30 8.17 2.53
N TYR A 38 8.89 7.22 3.22
CA TYR A 38 9.00 5.85 2.72
C TYR A 38 7.67 5.12 2.84
N ALA A 39 7.25 4.50 1.76
CA ALA A 39 5.99 3.76 1.70
C ALA A 39 6.15 2.48 0.86
N PHE A 40 5.20 1.56 1.01
CA PHE A 40 5.11 0.43 0.10
C PHE A 40 4.66 0.91 -1.28
N PRO A 41 5.27 0.41 -2.37
CA PRO A 41 4.86 0.79 -3.72
C PRO A 41 3.45 0.31 -4.04
N GLY A 42 2.79 1.00 -4.94
CA GLY A 42 1.43 0.68 -5.40
C GLY A 42 0.83 1.85 -6.15
N GLY A 43 -0.41 1.74 -6.56
CA GLY A 43 -1.07 2.77 -7.34
C GLY A 43 -2.56 2.52 -7.52
N HIS A 44 -3.12 3.10 -8.58
CA HIS A 44 -4.54 3.04 -8.89
C HIS A 44 -4.88 1.81 -9.73
N ILE A 45 -6.06 1.25 -9.47
CA ILE A 45 -6.62 0.18 -10.29
C ILE A 45 -7.27 0.84 -11.51
N GLU A 46 -6.91 0.40 -12.69
CA GLU A 46 -7.42 0.94 -13.93
C GLU A 46 -8.64 0.15 -14.43
N GLU A 47 -9.42 0.79 -15.30
CA GLU A 47 -10.59 0.15 -15.89
C GLU A 47 -10.20 -1.12 -16.65
N GLY A 48 -10.95 -2.18 -16.43
CA GLY A 48 -10.74 -3.46 -17.11
C GLY A 48 -9.69 -4.37 -16.46
N GLU A 49 -8.99 -3.89 -15.43
CA GLU A 49 -8.04 -4.72 -14.69
C GLU A 49 -8.71 -5.46 -13.54
N SER A 50 -8.26 -6.68 -13.27
CA SER A 50 -8.50 -7.31 -11.97
C SER A 50 -7.62 -6.66 -10.89
N LEU A 51 -7.95 -6.88 -9.62
CA LEU A 51 -7.13 -6.38 -8.51
C LEU A 51 -5.71 -6.94 -8.56
N VAL A 52 -5.57 -8.21 -8.91
CA VAL A 52 -4.26 -8.89 -9.00
C VAL A 52 -3.46 -8.35 -10.19
N GLU A 53 -4.07 -8.23 -11.37
CA GLU A 53 -3.41 -7.65 -12.55
C GLU A 53 -2.90 -6.25 -12.27
N SER A 54 -3.71 -5.45 -11.58
CA SER A 54 -3.36 -4.08 -11.23
C SER A 54 -2.12 -3.99 -10.33
N VAL A 55 -2.05 -4.79 -9.27
CA VAL A 55 -0.90 -4.73 -8.37
C VAL A 55 0.36 -5.25 -9.06
N ILE A 56 0.25 -6.28 -9.89
CA ILE A 56 1.40 -6.78 -10.68
C ILE A 56 1.91 -5.69 -11.63
N ARG A 57 1.03 -5.00 -12.32
CA ARG A 57 1.38 -3.90 -13.23
C ARG A 57 2.05 -2.74 -12.48
N GLU A 58 1.42 -2.26 -11.42
CA GLU A 58 1.96 -1.12 -10.63
C GLU A 58 3.36 -1.44 -10.08
N ILE A 59 3.54 -2.63 -9.51
CA ILE A 59 4.85 -3.03 -8.99
C ILE A 59 5.90 -3.09 -10.11
N LYS A 60 5.54 -3.59 -11.28
CA LYS A 60 6.46 -3.61 -12.43
C LYS A 60 6.85 -2.20 -12.85
N GLU A 61 5.89 -1.30 -12.95
CA GLU A 61 6.13 0.09 -13.36
C GLU A 61 6.99 0.85 -12.34
N GLU A 62 6.70 0.70 -11.06
CA GLU A 62 7.35 1.47 -10.01
C GLU A 62 8.69 0.90 -9.53
N THR A 63 8.87 -0.42 -9.61
CA THR A 63 10.04 -1.08 -9.01
C THR A 63 10.89 -1.87 -9.99
N GLY A 64 10.38 -2.21 -11.16
CA GLY A 64 11.05 -3.11 -12.10
C GLY A 64 10.86 -4.58 -11.78
N LEU A 65 10.31 -4.93 -10.63
CA LEU A 65 10.10 -6.32 -10.23
C LEU A 65 8.80 -6.87 -10.81
N THR A 66 8.83 -8.15 -11.19
CA THR A 66 7.64 -8.91 -11.55
C THR A 66 7.29 -9.82 -10.38
N ILE A 67 6.22 -9.50 -9.67
CA ILE A 67 5.73 -10.32 -8.56
C ILE A 67 4.83 -11.43 -9.07
N SER A 68 4.81 -12.55 -8.34
CA SER A 68 3.96 -13.72 -8.63
C SER A 68 3.13 -14.06 -7.40
N ASN A 69 1.89 -14.51 -7.62
CA ASN A 69 0.98 -14.96 -6.56
C ASN A 69 0.83 -13.96 -5.40
N PRO A 70 0.57 -12.67 -5.66
CA PRO A 70 0.34 -11.74 -4.58
C PRO A 70 -0.90 -12.16 -3.78
N GLN A 71 -0.79 -12.10 -2.46
CA GLN A 71 -1.88 -12.48 -1.56
C GLN A 71 -2.48 -11.22 -0.93
N LEU A 72 -3.79 -11.13 -0.92
CA LEU A 72 -4.46 -10.03 -0.24
C LEU A 72 -4.30 -10.21 1.27
N ALA A 73 -3.59 -9.29 1.91
CA ALA A 73 -3.30 -9.34 3.34
C ALA A 73 -4.31 -8.54 4.17
N ALA A 74 -4.76 -7.40 3.65
CA ALA A 74 -5.72 -6.53 4.33
C ALA A 74 -6.34 -5.54 3.36
N VAL A 75 -7.43 -4.92 3.79
CA VAL A 75 -8.04 -3.79 3.10
C VAL A 75 -8.01 -2.58 4.03
N LYS A 76 -7.40 -1.49 3.59
CA LYS A 76 -7.43 -0.21 4.29
C LYS A 76 -8.45 0.68 3.59
N ASN A 77 -9.31 1.34 4.36
CA ASN A 77 -10.31 2.19 3.72
C ASN A 77 -10.81 3.30 4.64
N TRP A 78 -11.36 4.34 4.02
CA TRP A 78 -12.02 5.47 4.69
C TRP A 78 -12.90 6.22 3.71
N GLN A 79 -13.68 7.15 4.21
CA GLN A 79 -14.47 8.05 3.36
C GLN A 79 -13.85 9.45 3.35
N LEU A 80 -13.78 10.04 2.16
CA LEU A 80 -13.40 11.44 1.97
C LEU A 80 -14.57 12.34 2.38
N GLU A 81 -14.31 13.64 2.51
CA GLU A 81 -15.32 14.62 2.93
C GLU A 81 -16.54 14.67 2.02
N ASP A 82 -16.35 14.43 0.73
CA ASP A 82 -17.44 14.39 -0.26
C ASP A 82 -18.22 13.07 -0.28
N GLY A 83 -17.89 12.13 0.62
CA GLY A 83 -18.51 10.81 0.69
C GLY A 83 -17.91 9.75 -0.20
N THR A 84 -16.93 10.09 -1.03
CA THR A 84 -16.19 9.11 -1.85
C THR A 84 -15.47 8.13 -0.93
N ARG A 85 -15.60 6.83 -1.19
CA ARG A 85 -14.85 5.81 -0.46
C ARG A 85 -13.49 5.59 -1.09
N TYR A 86 -12.45 5.72 -0.29
CA TYR A 86 -11.10 5.42 -0.70
C TYR A 86 -10.73 4.01 -0.19
N ILE A 87 -10.34 3.11 -1.09
CA ILE A 87 -10.02 1.72 -0.74
C ILE A 87 -8.61 1.41 -1.21
N VAL A 88 -7.80 0.87 -0.30
CA VAL A 88 -6.45 0.38 -0.58
C VAL A 88 -6.42 -1.13 -0.36
N PHE A 89 -6.25 -1.89 -1.43
CA PHE A 89 -6.03 -3.33 -1.34
C PHE A 89 -4.56 -3.57 -1.02
N CYS A 90 -4.29 -4.11 0.16
CA CYS A 90 -2.93 -4.30 0.67
C CYS A 90 -2.49 -5.74 0.40
N TYR A 91 -1.61 -5.90 -0.58
CA TYR A 91 -1.08 -7.20 -1.00
C TYR A 91 0.28 -7.47 -0.37
N LYS A 92 0.59 -8.75 -0.25
CA LYS A 92 1.91 -9.24 0.12
C LYS A 92 2.41 -10.18 -0.96
N ALA A 93 3.68 -10.03 -1.37
CA ALA A 93 4.32 -10.90 -2.34
C ALA A 93 5.70 -11.31 -1.83
N THR A 94 6.00 -12.61 -1.90
CA THR A 94 7.30 -13.18 -1.53
C THR A 94 7.99 -13.83 -2.71
N GLU A 95 7.31 -13.94 -3.84
CA GLU A 95 7.84 -14.50 -5.09
C GLU A 95 7.97 -13.37 -6.12
N PHE A 96 9.17 -13.18 -6.64
CA PHE A 96 9.42 -12.13 -7.60
C PHE A 96 10.66 -12.46 -8.46
N THR A 97 10.74 -11.82 -9.61
CA THR A 97 11.89 -11.86 -10.51
C THR A 97 12.25 -10.44 -10.93
N GLY A 98 13.41 -10.29 -11.55
CA GLY A 98 13.89 -9.01 -12.03
C GLY A 98 14.82 -8.31 -11.04
N GLN A 99 15.16 -7.08 -11.36
CA GLN A 99 16.04 -6.23 -10.54
C GLN A 99 15.32 -4.93 -10.19
N LEU A 100 15.58 -4.47 -8.98
CA LEU A 100 15.00 -3.23 -8.49
C LEU A 100 15.47 -2.05 -9.31
N ARG A 101 14.54 -1.22 -9.75
CA ARG A 101 14.79 -0.02 -10.55
C ARG A 101 13.84 1.09 -10.13
N SER A 102 14.40 2.25 -9.82
CA SER A 102 13.62 3.43 -9.49
C SER A 102 12.87 3.98 -10.71
N SER A 103 11.78 4.68 -10.46
CA SER A 103 10.94 5.31 -11.47
C SER A 103 10.73 6.80 -11.15
N GLU A 104 9.97 7.48 -11.98
CA GLU A 104 9.58 8.88 -11.75
C GLU A 104 8.72 9.03 -10.49
N GLU A 105 8.02 7.97 -10.07
CA GLU A 105 7.20 7.98 -8.86
C GLU A 105 8.02 8.06 -7.59
N GLY A 106 9.26 7.58 -7.63
CA GLY A 106 10.16 7.65 -6.49
C GLY A 106 11.30 6.66 -6.55
N GLU A 107 12.27 6.86 -5.70
CA GLU A 107 13.40 5.96 -5.54
C GLU A 107 12.98 4.75 -4.71
N VAL A 108 13.34 3.55 -5.19
CA VAL A 108 13.03 2.29 -4.51
C VAL A 108 14.29 1.63 -4.01
N SER A 109 14.18 0.95 -2.87
CA SER A 109 15.31 0.26 -2.25
C SER A 109 14.86 -0.95 -1.43
N TRP A 110 15.75 -1.91 -1.29
CA TRP A 110 15.61 -3.01 -0.34
C TRP A 110 16.03 -2.51 1.05
N VAL A 111 15.14 -2.62 2.01
CA VAL A 111 15.37 -2.16 3.39
C VAL A 111 15.23 -3.35 4.33
N PRO A 112 16.18 -3.55 5.26
CA PRO A 112 15.98 -4.57 6.31
C PRO A 112 14.68 -4.32 7.07
N LYS A 113 13.86 -5.35 7.20
CA LYS A 113 12.55 -5.24 7.83
C LYS A 113 12.63 -4.78 9.29
N ASP A 114 13.69 -5.16 9.98
CA ASP A 114 13.94 -4.75 11.36
C ASP A 114 14.45 -3.30 11.51
N GLN A 115 14.67 -2.59 10.39
CA GLN A 115 15.13 -1.19 10.38
C GLN A 115 14.01 -0.20 10.05
N LEU A 116 12.80 -0.66 9.80
CA LEU A 116 11.69 0.19 9.37
C LEU A 116 11.39 1.32 10.37
N GLU A 117 11.47 1.05 11.65
CA GLU A 117 11.21 2.05 12.71
C GLU A 117 12.17 3.23 12.69
N LYS A 118 13.34 3.08 12.06
CA LYS A 118 14.37 4.12 11.99
C LYS A 118 14.22 5.06 10.80
N LEU A 119 13.28 4.78 9.91
CA LEU A 119 13.08 5.54 8.69
C LEU A 119 11.97 6.57 8.85
N ASP A 120 12.01 7.58 8.00
CA ASP A 120 10.94 8.56 7.85
C ASP A 120 9.80 7.93 7.03
N LEU A 121 9.00 7.12 7.68
CA LEU A 121 7.90 6.41 7.06
C LEU A 121 6.72 7.35 6.79
N SER A 122 6.00 7.09 5.71
CA SER A 122 4.75 7.79 5.45
C SER A 122 3.72 7.46 6.54
N TYR A 123 2.69 8.32 6.61
CA TYR A 123 1.72 8.25 7.68
C TYR A 123 1.15 6.84 7.90
N ASP A 124 1.20 6.39 9.13
CA ASP A 124 0.52 5.21 9.65
C ASP A 124 0.96 3.87 9.01
N MET A 125 2.17 3.83 8.48
CA MET A 125 2.67 2.65 7.78
C MET A 125 2.95 1.45 8.69
N LEU A 126 3.51 1.68 9.89
CA LEU A 126 3.78 0.58 10.82
C LEU A 126 2.51 -0.07 11.37
N PRO A 127 1.49 0.69 11.81
CA PRO A 127 0.22 0.08 12.18
C PRO A 127 -0.45 -0.68 11.06
N LEU A 128 -0.35 -0.21 9.82
CA LEU A 128 -0.87 -0.94 8.66
C LEU A 128 -0.13 -2.26 8.48
N LEU A 129 1.20 -2.25 8.59
CA LEU A 129 2.00 -3.48 8.49
C LEU A 129 1.59 -4.50 9.54
N GLU A 130 1.34 -4.06 10.77
CA GLU A 130 0.83 -4.95 11.83
C GLU A 130 -0.48 -5.62 11.44
N VAL A 131 -1.42 -4.87 10.86
CA VAL A 131 -2.69 -5.44 10.37
C VAL A 131 -2.44 -6.44 9.24
N MET A 132 -1.57 -6.11 8.30
CA MET A 132 -1.25 -6.98 7.17
C MET A 132 -0.60 -8.30 7.60
N GLU A 133 0.14 -8.30 8.69
CA GLU A 133 0.87 -9.49 9.17
C GLU A 133 0.11 -10.29 10.23
N ASP A 134 -0.97 -9.76 10.75
CA ASP A 134 -1.81 -10.48 11.72
C ASP A 134 -2.85 -11.34 10.99
N PRO A 135 -2.78 -12.69 11.12
CA PRO A 135 -3.71 -13.57 10.42
C PRO A 135 -5.17 -13.45 10.92
N ASP A 136 -5.39 -12.85 12.06
CA ASP A 136 -6.73 -12.64 12.64
C ASP A 136 -7.36 -11.32 12.21
N LEU A 137 -6.62 -10.46 11.49
CA LEU A 137 -7.09 -9.17 11.01
C LEU A 137 -7.19 -9.15 9.48
N SER A 138 -8.17 -8.41 8.97
CA SER A 138 -8.42 -8.27 7.53
C SER A 138 -8.66 -6.85 7.09
N GLU A 139 -8.96 -5.95 8.03
CA GLU A 139 -9.35 -4.59 7.67
C GLU A 139 -8.74 -3.56 8.59
N TYR A 140 -8.29 -2.45 8.00
CA TYR A 140 -7.87 -1.25 8.69
C TYR A 140 -8.75 -0.10 8.23
N TYR A 141 -9.62 0.40 9.13
CA TYR A 141 -10.63 1.39 8.79
C TYR A 141 -10.43 2.68 9.56
N TYR A 142 -10.54 3.81 8.87
CA TYR A 142 -10.52 5.14 9.47
C TYR A 142 -11.91 5.76 9.42
N ARG A 143 -12.37 6.28 10.55
CA ARG A 143 -13.61 7.05 10.64
C ARG A 143 -13.30 8.48 11.05
N LYS A 144 -13.78 9.45 10.27
CA LYS A 144 -13.64 10.87 10.59
C LYS A 144 -14.42 11.20 11.85
N ARG A 145 -13.77 11.89 12.78
CA ARG A 145 -14.40 12.42 13.99
C ARG A 145 -14.89 13.86 13.75
N THR A 146 -15.77 14.34 14.62
CA THR A 146 -16.31 15.70 14.53
C THR A 146 -15.30 16.78 14.91
N ASP A 147 -14.18 16.41 15.53
CA ASP A 147 -13.12 17.31 16.01
C ASP A 147 -11.85 17.30 15.14
N ASP A 148 -12.01 17.07 13.83
CA ASP A 148 -10.93 16.97 12.84
C ASP A 148 -9.98 15.79 13.02
N GLY A 149 -10.18 14.92 14.02
CA GLY A 149 -9.42 13.71 14.23
C GLY A 149 -9.97 12.51 13.44
N TRP A 150 -9.20 11.42 13.50
CA TRP A 150 -9.58 10.14 12.92
C TRP A 150 -9.55 9.06 13.99
N GLU A 151 -10.60 8.26 14.05
CA GLU A 151 -10.58 7.02 14.80
C GLU A 151 -10.12 5.90 13.88
N LYS A 152 -9.32 4.99 14.40
CA LYS A 152 -8.75 3.87 13.66
C LYS A 152 -9.23 2.55 14.23
N PHE A 153 -9.71 1.68 13.37
CA PHE A 153 -10.26 0.38 13.74
C PHE A 153 -9.53 -0.73 13.01
N ARG A 154 -9.27 -1.81 13.72
CA ARG A 154 -8.66 -3.02 13.20
C ARG A 154 -9.63 -4.17 13.37
N TYR A 155 -9.97 -4.84 12.29
CA TYR A 155 -10.93 -5.95 12.30
C TYR A 155 -10.33 -7.20 11.71
#